data_1cd62d6663caad616b5f2e6542bb722a
#
_entry.id   1cd62d6663caad616b5f2e6542bb722a
#
_cell.length_a   1.000
_cell.length_b   1.000
_cell.length_c   1.000
_cell.angle_alpha   90.00
_cell.angle_beta   90.00
_cell.angle_gamma   90.00
#
_symmetry.space_group_name_H-M   'P 1'
#
loop_
_entity.id
_entity.type
_entity.pdbx_description
1 polymer ?
#
loop_
_entity_poly.entity_id
_entity_poly.type
_entity_poly.pdbx_seq_one_letter_code
_entity_poly.pdbx_strand_id
1 'polypeptide(L)'
;MKKEIYTLIIKSVLAICITAVVITVLPKSSVIDNTKSIDVFSPAQIVSSIKNKRSNKNSTTQKTTKSKENNESTVSEQQVSSDITAVPSDIQELMDKAQKNLSKEKKIGKTTEEAYFGGGTLVKSGNIELQSKIPENFYKVDADKLLEQKADLKIKDASKPTVLIYHTHTTESYSLLDVGYYTGSLDTRSKKADRNMVRVGDDLCKYLNDLGINTIHDTEIHDEDYTGAYKHSRKSVLKYLEEYPTIDITIDVHRDDITYQNKTKVKPTATIAGKKAARMMIIAGAEYGSVENYPTWEYNLRFDLAVQNKVNNMYPTLMRPVLFAERKYNMDLTHNSFLLEIGTDANTLDEATYSARLFATALAQLLKDDYIEK
;
A
#
# COMPACT_ATOMS: atom_id res chain seq x y z
N MET A 1 -22.18 -50.39 -48.48
CA MET A 1 -20.92 -50.13 -47.71
C MET A 1 -20.12 -48.92 -48.29
N LYS A 2 -19.59 -48.89 -49.49
CA LYS A 2 -18.82 -47.75 -49.99
C LYS A 2 -19.62 -46.42 -50.07
N LYS A 3 -20.89 -46.42 -50.45
CA LYS A 3 -21.73 -45.21 -50.50
C LYS A 3 -22.06 -44.65 -49.12
N GLU A 4 -22.22 -45.48 -48.10
CA GLU A 4 -22.49 -45.01 -46.74
C GLU A 4 -21.27 -44.42 -46.05
N ILE A 5 -20.08 -44.93 -46.34
CA ILE A 5 -18.81 -44.42 -45.87
C ILE A 5 -18.54 -43.02 -46.45
N TYR A 6 -18.79 -42.82 -47.77
CA TYR A 6 -18.67 -41.51 -48.42
C TYR A 6 -19.65 -40.47 -47.83
N THR A 7 -20.89 -40.88 -47.54
CA THR A 7 -21.89 -40.00 -46.90
C THR A 7 -21.50 -39.61 -45.49
N LEU A 8 -20.90 -40.52 -44.73
CA LEU A 8 -20.41 -40.23 -43.37
C LEU A 8 -19.22 -39.28 -43.39
N ILE A 9 -18.26 -39.45 -44.31
CA ILE A 9 -17.09 -38.58 -44.47
C ILE A 9 -17.51 -37.17 -44.90
N ILE A 10 -18.45 -37.04 -45.85
CA ILE A 10 -18.95 -35.72 -46.27
C ILE A 10 -19.68 -35.02 -45.13
N LYS A 11 -20.48 -35.69 -44.33
CA LYS A 11 -21.16 -35.12 -43.17
C LYS A 11 -20.16 -34.69 -42.07
N SER A 12 -19.10 -35.46 -41.85
CA SER A 12 -18.03 -35.08 -40.88
C SER A 12 -17.24 -33.89 -41.36
N VAL A 13 -16.88 -33.79 -42.61
CA VAL A 13 -16.18 -32.64 -43.19
C VAL A 13 -17.05 -31.38 -43.19
N LEU A 14 -18.35 -31.51 -43.48
CA LEU A 14 -19.30 -30.38 -43.44
C LEU A 14 -19.50 -29.89 -41.99
N ALA A 15 -19.52 -30.76 -40.99
CA ALA A 15 -19.62 -30.38 -39.61
C ALA A 15 -18.37 -29.66 -39.12
N ILE A 16 -17.18 -30.07 -39.55
CA ILE A 16 -15.91 -29.38 -39.21
C ILE A 16 -15.83 -28.01 -39.90
N CYS A 17 -16.30 -27.87 -41.15
CA CYS A 17 -16.34 -26.56 -41.84
C CYS A 17 -17.36 -25.61 -41.19
N ILE A 18 -18.51 -26.08 -40.72
CA ILE A 18 -19.52 -25.24 -40.08
C ILE A 18 -19.01 -24.78 -38.69
N THR A 19 -18.33 -25.61 -37.94
CA THR A 19 -17.69 -25.19 -36.68
C THR A 19 -16.55 -24.18 -36.91
N ALA A 20 -15.74 -24.36 -37.94
CA ALA A 20 -14.70 -23.39 -38.31
C ALA A 20 -15.26 -22.03 -38.76
N VAL A 21 -16.37 -22.02 -39.51
CA VAL A 21 -17.03 -20.78 -39.98
C VAL A 21 -17.74 -20.06 -38.81
N VAL A 22 -18.32 -20.80 -37.86
CA VAL A 22 -18.94 -20.19 -36.65
C VAL A 22 -17.90 -19.53 -35.76
N ILE A 23 -16.67 -20.10 -35.66
CA ILE A 23 -15.58 -19.52 -34.87
C ILE A 23 -15.00 -18.25 -35.56
N THR A 24 -15.11 -18.10 -36.87
CA THR A 24 -14.58 -16.94 -37.63
C THR A 24 -15.58 -15.80 -37.80
N VAL A 25 -16.88 -16.00 -37.56
CA VAL A 25 -17.96 -15.00 -37.79
C VAL A 25 -18.57 -14.46 -36.50
N LEU A 26 -18.26 -15.06 -35.35
CA LEU A 26 -18.58 -14.40 -34.06
C LEU A 26 -17.67 -13.16 -33.95
N PRO A 27 -18.24 -11.96 -33.76
CA PRO A 27 -17.42 -10.85 -33.32
C PRO A 27 -16.70 -11.34 -32.08
N LYS A 28 -15.41 -11.02 -31.95
CA LYS A 28 -14.69 -11.16 -30.70
C LYS A 28 -15.46 -10.38 -29.63
N SER A 29 -16.51 -10.95 -29.11
CA SER A 29 -16.99 -10.56 -27.80
C SER A 29 -15.77 -10.80 -26.92
N SER A 30 -15.22 -9.72 -26.43
CA SER A 30 -14.21 -9.74 -25.42
C SER A 30 -14.72 -10.66 -24.30
N VAL A 31 -14.27 -11.91 -24.31
CA VAL A 31 -14.17 -12.66 -23.08
C VAL A 31 -13.14 -11.84 -22.31
N ILE A 32 -13.63 -10.92 -21.51
CA ILE A 32 -12.83 -10.22 -20.53
C ILE A 32 -12.35 -11.36 -19.62
N ASP A 33 -11.12 -11.76 -19.85
CA ASP A 33 -10.41 -12.64 -18.96
C ASP A 33 -10.29 -11.84 -17.66
N ASN A 34 -11.19 -12.11 -16.71
CA ASN A 34 -11.25 -11.47 -15.39
C ASN A 34 -9.96 -11.62 -14.58
N THR A 35 -8.93 -12.23 -15.16
CA THR A 35 -7.60 -12.36 -14.58
C THR A 35 -6.65 -11.24 -14.97
N LYS A 36 -7.00 -10.35 -15.92
CA LYS A 36 -6.08 -9.30 -16.43
C LYS A 36 -6.25 -7.92 -15.82
N SER A 37 -7.24 -7.67 -15.00
CA SER A 37 -7.57 -6.30 -14.61
C SER A 37 -6.84 -5.78 -13.35
N ILE A 38 -6.07 -6.60 -12.63
CA ILE A 38 -5.64 -6.26 -11.28
C ILE A 38 -4.15 -5.91 -11.19
N ASP A 39 -3.30 -6.46 -12.06
CA ASP A 39 -1.84 -6.37 -11.90
C ASP A 39 -1.14 -5.25 -12.68
N VAL A 40 -1.86 -4.38 -13.40
CA VAL A 40 -1.20 -3.57 -14.45
C VAL A 40 -0.76 -2.18 -14.01
N PHE A 41 -1.19 -1.64 -12.86
CA PHE A 41 -0.81 -0.27 -12.50
C PHE A 41 -0.45 -0.13 -11.03
N SER A 42 0.84 0.04 -10.76
CA SER A 42 1.29 0.79 -9.58
C SER A 42 0.69 2.20 -9.64
N PRO A 43 0.24 2.78 -8.50
CA PRO A 43 -0.30 4.15 -8.45
C PRO A 43 0.60 5.20 -9.13
N ALA A 44 1.89 4.96 -9.19
CA ALA A 44 2.88 5.84 -9.81
C ALA A 44 2.81 5.91 -11.34
N GLN A 45 2.31 4.91 -12.04
CA GLN A 45 2.26 4.91 -13.50
C GLN A 45 1.14 5.78 -14.09
N ILE A 46 0.13 6.12 -13.29
CA ILE A 46 -0.99 6.98 -13.73
C ILE A 46 -0.59 8.47 -13.80
N VAL A 47 0.43 8.89 -13.07
CA VAL A 47 0.82 10.32 -12.97
C VAL A 47 1.64 10.81 -14.17
N SER A 48 2.24 9.93 -14.97
CA SER A 48 3.09 10.32 -16.10
C SER A 48 2.36 10.99 -17.27
N SER A 49 1.03 10.97 -17.30
CA SER A 49 0.23 11.47 -18.42
C SER A 49 -0.40 12.86 -18.22
N ILE A 50 -0.24 13.49 -17.05
CA ILE A 50 -0.80 14.83 -16.80
C ILE A 50 0.24 15.90 -17.17
N LYS A 51 0.16 16.44 -18.38
CA LYS A 51 0.93 17.61 -18.83
C LYS A 51 0.57 18.86 -18.02
N ASN A 52 1.56 19.42 -17.33
CA ASN A 52 1.50 20.74 -16.71
C ASN A 52 1.15 21.85 -17.71
N LYS A 53 -0.03 22.46 -17.56
CA LYS A 53 -0.27 23.83 -17.94
C LYS A 53 -0.17 24.71 -16.71
N ARG A 54 1.02 25.22 -16.41
CA ARG A 54 1.16 26.39 -15.55
C ARG A 54 1.52 27.61 -16.39
N SER A 55 0.57 28.51 -16.45
CA SER A 55 0.74 29.87 -16.95
C SER A 55 1.33 30.75 -15.85
N ASN A 56 2.42 31.43 -16.16
CA ASN A 56 3.00 32.52 -15.38
C ASN A 56 2.02 33.71 -15.27
N LYS A 57 1.83 34.26 -14.07
CA LYS A 57 1.57 35.68 -13.90
C LYS A 57 2.06 36.21 -12.53
N ASN A 58 3.08 37.02 -12.62
CA ASN A 58 3.49 38.22 -11.90
C ASN A 58 3.01 38.54 -10.46
N SER A 59 4.05 38.75 -9.69
CA SER A 59 4.30 39.65 -8.55
C SER A 59 3.33 40.82 -8.34
N THR A 60 2.91 41.01 -7.07
CA THR A 60 2.76 42.35 -6.49
C THR A 60 3.00 42.26 -4.97
N THR A 61 3.87 43.12 -4.52
CA THR A 61 4.29 43.44 -3.15
C THR A 61 3.14 44.10 -2.39
N GLN A 62 2.80 43.66 -1.18
CA GLN A 62 2.21 44.56 -0.18
C GLN A 62 2.43 44.10 1.26
N LYS A 63 3.10 45.02 1.97
CA LYS A 63 2.98 45.55 3.35
C LYS A 63 2.53 44.62 4.50
N THR A 64 3.46 44.56 5.42
CA THR A 64 3.37 44.26 6.85
C THR A 64 2.15 44.90 7.55
N THR A 65 1.38 44.07 8.25
CA THR A 65 0.60 44.52 9.42
C THR A 65 0.70 43.48 10.52
N LYS A 66 1.19 43.91 11.67
CA LYS A 66 1.21 43.12 12.92
C LYS A 66 -0.23 42.91 13.41
N SER A 67 -0.61 41.67 13.71
CA SER A 67 -1.71 41.43 14.65
C SER A 67 -1.61 40.02 15.26
N LYS A 68 -1.48 40.06 16.59
CA LYS A 68 -1.96 39.11 17.60
C LYS A 68 -1.54 37.62 17.54
N GLU A 69 -0.80 37.28 18.59
CA GLU A 69 -0.63 35.94 19.13
C GLU A 69 -1.94 35.16 19.10
N ASN A 70 -1.95 34.07 18.34
CA ASN A 70 -2.88 32.99 18.54
C ASN A 70 -2.11 31.84 19.18
N ASN A 71 -2.59 31.37 20.31
CA ASN A 71 -2.13 30.16 20.99
C ASN A 71 -2.12 29.00 20.01
N GLU A 72 -0.94 28.64 19.49
CA GLU A 72 -0.70 27.31 18.96
C GLU A 72 -0.75 26.35 20.15
N SER A 73 -1.76 25.50 20.16
CA SER A 73 -1.75 24.33 21.02
C SER A 73 -0.58 23.45 20.55
N THR A 74 0.50 23.51 21.31
CA THR A 74 1.62 22.57 21.18
C THR A 74 1.07 21.17 21.46
N VAL A 75 0.81 20.40 20.41
CA VAL A 75 0.64 18.96 20.50
C VAL A 75 2.00 18.47 21.03
N SER A 76 2.02 17.94 22.25
CA SER A 76 3.22 17.40 22.85
C SER A 76 3.69 16.23 21.98
N GLU A 77 4.87 16.32 21.34
CA GLU A 77 5.52 15.19 20.70
C GLU A 77 5.56 14.05 21.72
N GLN A 78 4.85 12.97 21.43
CA GLN A 78 4.85 11.78 22.27
C GLN A 78 6.28 11.24 22.28
N GLN A 79 6.85 11.05 23.47
CA GLN A 79 8.24 10.64 23.61
C GLN A 79 8.42 9.22 23.03
N VAL A 80 9.06 9.14 21.84
CA VAL A 80 9.37 7.87 21.19
C VAL A 80 10.54 7.23 21.92
N SER A 81 10.40 5.95 22.32
CA SER A 81 11.45 5.24 23.04
C SER A 81 12.72 5.05 22.19
N SER A 82 13.87 4.94 22.84
CA SER A 82 15.16 4.70 22.17
C SER A 82 15.17 3.43 21.33
N ASP A 83 14.45 2.40 21.74
CA ASP A 83 14.39 1.12 21.04
C ASP A 83 13.69 1.25 19.66
N ILE A 84 12.67 2.11 19.59
CA ILE A 84 11.98 2.40 18.34
C ILE A 84 12.88 3.18 17.38
N THR A 85 13.69 4.12 17.88
CA THR A 85 14.55 4.98 17.04
C THR A 85 15.87 4.33 16.66
N ALA A 86 16.34 3.31 17.36
CA ALA A 86 17.60 2.62 17.07
C ALA A 86 17.60 2.02 15.66
N VAL A 87 18.76 2.06 14.99
CA VAL A 87 18.99 1.29 13.76
C VAL A 87 19.24 -0.17 14.15
N PRO A 88 18.47 -1.14 13.65
CA PRO A 88 18.74 -2.55 13.91
C PRO A 88 20.13 -2.97 13.41
N SER A 89 20.82 -3.82 14.16
CA SER A 89 22.22 -4.19 13.86
C SER A 89 22.39 -4.87 12.51
N ASP A 90 21.43 -5.68 12.08
CA ASP A 90 21.41 -6.34 10.78
C ASP A 90 21.29 -5.32 9.62
N ILE A 91 20.46 -4.30 9.80
CA ILE A 91 20.33 -3.18 8.83
C ILE A 91 21.61 -2.35 8.81
N GLN A 92 22.20 -2.06 9.97
CA GLN A 92 23.48 -1.35 10.03
C GLN A 92 24.58 -2.08 9.26
N GLU A 93 24.66 -3.42 9.40
CA GLU A 93 25.62 -4.20 8.61
C GLU A 93 25.38 -4.12 7.12
N LEU A 94 24.14 -4.11 6.65
CA LEU A 94 23.80 -3.92 5.23
C LEU A 94 24.21 -2.53 4.75
N MET A 95 23.95 -1.50 5.54
CA MET A 95 24.37 -0.11 5.25
C MET A 95 25.87 0.02 5.16
N ASP A 96 26.62 -0.56 6.09
CA ASP A 96 28.09 -0.54 6.11
C ASP A 96 28.69 -1.25 4.89
N LYS A 97 28.11 -2.38 4.47
CA LYS A 97 28.51 -3.09 3.25
C LYS A 97 28.22 -2.26 2.01
N ALA A 98 27.04 -1.63 1.94
CA ALA A 98 26.68 -0.76 0.82
C ALA A 98 27.59 0.48 0.75
N GLN A 99 27.90 1.10 1.89
CA GLN A 99 28.80 2.27 1.98
C GLN A 99 30.22 1.96 1.48
N LYS A 100 30.78 0.78 1.81
CA LYS A 100 32.10 0.33 1.33
C LYS A 100 32.17 0.16 -0.20
N ASN A 101 31.03 -0.16 -0.82
CA ASN A 101 30.96 -0.40 -2.27
C ASN A 101 30.53 0.85 -3.06
N LEU A 102 30.00 1.88 -2.39
CA LEU A 102 29.36 3.03 -3.03
C LEU A 102 30.25 3.75 -4.06
N SER A 103 31.55 3.86 -3.79
CA SER A 103 32.51 4.52 -4.70
C SER A 103 32.71 3.78 -6.04
N LYS A 104 32.36 2.51 -6.09
CA LYS A 104 32.44 1.66 -7.30
C LYS A 104 31.17 1.70 -8.13
N GLU A 105 30.12 2.30 -7.60
CA GLU A 105 28.77 2.27 -8.17
C GLU A 105 28.56 3.45 -9.13
N LYS A 106 27.90 3.16 -10.26
CA LYS A 106 27.51 4.18 -11.23
C LYS A 106 26.23 4.88 -10.76
N LYS A 107 26.26 6.21 -10.65
CA LYS A 107 25.06 7.02 -10.43
C LYS A 107 24.14 6.94 -11.63
N ILE A 108 22.86 6.63 -11.40
CA ILE A 108 21.82 6.50 -12.44
C ILE A 108 20.90 7.72 -12.44
N GLY A 109 20.39 8.13 -11.29
CA GLY A 109 19.47 9.26 -11.17
C GLY A 109 19.49 9.87 -9.77
N LYS A 110 18.78 10.98 -9.60
CA LYS A 110 18.64 11.66 -8.31
C LYS A 110 17.51 11.09 -7.50
N THR A 111 17.58 11.25 -6.18
CA THR A 111 16.45 11.14 -5.27
C THR A 111 16.06 12.54 -4.79
N THR A 112 14.76 12.75 -4.52
CA THR A 112 14.26 14.01 -3.96
C THR A 112 13.28 13.71 -2.83
N GLU A 113 13.38 14.47 -1.75
CA GLU A 113 12.45 14.38 -0.63
C GLU A 113 11.25 15.28 -0.90
N GLU A 114 10.07 14.70 -1.01
CA GLU A 114 8.83 15.43 -1.27
C GLU A 114 7.66 14.79 -0.51
N ALA A 115 6.76 15.65 -0.01
CA ALA A 115 5.45 15.22 0.44
C ALA A 115 4.57 14.97 -0.79
N TYR A 116 4.64 13.78 -1.36
CA TYR A 116 3.85 13.42 -2.53
C TYR A 116 2.42 13.04 -2.13
N PHE A 117 1.42 13.67 -2.75
CA PHE A 117 0.00 13.45 -2.42
C PHE A 117 -0.80 12.78 -3.55
N GLY A 118 -0.24 12.60 -4.73
CA GLY A 118 -0.99 12.06 -5.88
C GLY A 118 -2.04 13.05 -6.42
N GLY A 119 -3.09 12.55 -7.08
CA GLY A 119 -4.20 13.35 -7.63
C GLY A 119 -5.56 12.81 -7.17
N GLY A 120 -6.63 13.60 -7.29
CA GLY A 120 -8.00 13.28 -6.86
C GLY A 120 -8.60 14.40 -6.01
N THR A 121 -9.84 14.19 -5.53
CA THR A 121 -10.50 15.12 -4.61
C THR A 121 -9.93 14.94 -3.20
N LEU A 122 -9.39 16.01 -2.61
CA LEU A 122 -8.86 15.98 -1.26
C LEU A 122 -9.97 16.27 -0.25
N VAL A 123 -10.23 15.32 0.64
CA VAL A 123 -11.12 15.46 1.81
C VAL A 123 -10.24 15.61 3.05
N LYS A 124 -10.55 16.62 3.89
CA LYS A 124 -9.86 16.86 5.16
C LYS A 124 -10.88 17.02 6.29
N SER A 125 -10.64 16.34 7.40
CA SER A 125 -11.38 16.54 8.65
C SER A 125 -10.49 16.17 9.84
N GLY A 126 -10.26 17.15 10.73
CA GLY A 126 -9.33 16.96 11.84
C GLY A 126 -7.95 16.49 11.38
N ASN A 127 -7.53 15.31 11.85
CA ASN A 127 -6.25 14.68 11.45
C ASN A 127 -6.38 13.74 10.25
N ILE A 128 -7.57 13.67 9.65
CA ILE A 128 -7.80 12.85 8.46
C ILE A 128 -7.49 13.65 7.21
N GLU A 129 -6.74 13.03 6.33
CA GLU A 129 -6.54 13.44 4.95
C GLU A 129 -6.80 12.24 4.03
N LEU A 130 -7.75 12.39 3.10
CA LEU A 130 -8.10 11.36 2.14
C LEU A 130 -8.12 11.95 0.73
N GLN A 131 -7.50 11.25 -0.22
CA GLN A 131 -7.61 11.54 -1.65
C GLN A 131 -8.55 10.55 -2.32
N SER A 132 -9.73 11.03 -2.73
CA SER A 132 -10.69 10.22 -3.47
C SER A 132 -10.41 10.26 -4.97
N LYS A 133 -10.27 9.08 -5.57
CA LYS A 133 -10.36 8.83 -7.01
C LYS A 133 -11.77 8.40 -7.42
N ILE A 134 -12.64 8.16 -6.44
CA ILE A 134 -14.03 7.77 -6.63
C ILE A 134 -14.86 9.06 -6.85
N PRO A 135 -15.69 9.13 -7.90
CA PRO A 135 -16.54 10.29 -8.14
C PRO A 135 -17.54 10.55 -7.02
N GLU A 136 -17.72 11.80 -6.63
CA GLU A 136 -18.66 12.19 -5.55
C GLU A 136 -20.12 11.82 -5.83
N ASN A 137 -20.53 11.72 -7.09
CA ASN A 137 -21.88 11.27 -7.45
C ASN A 137 -22.09 9.77 -7.23
N PHE A 138 -21.01 8.98 -7.11
CA PHE A 138 -21.08 7.59 -6.67
C PHE A 138 -20.98 7.49 -5.15
N TYR A 139 -19.95 8.10 -4.56
CA TYR A 139 -19.76 8.11 -3.10
C TYR A 139 -19.06 9.39 -2.65
N LYS A 140 -19.79 10.19 -1.89
CA LYS A 140 -19.24 11.38 -1.23
C LYS A 140 -18.71 10.99 0.15
N VAL A 141 -17.39 11.06 0.33
CA VAL A 141 -16.76 10.73 1.59
C VAL A 141 -17.11 11.78 2.65
N ASP A 142 -17.72 11.32 3.72
CA ASP A 142 -17.98 12.06 4.96
C ASP A 142 -17.12 11.42 6.06
N ALA A 143 -15.93 11.96 6.28
CA ALA A 143 -14.95 11.36 7.18
C ALA A 143 -15.41 11.36 8.64
N ASP A 144 -16.11 12.41 9.08
CA ASP A 144 -16.61 12.50 10.45
C ASP A 144 -17.67 11.43 10.71
N LYS A 145 -18.62 11.28 9.80
CA LYS A 145 -19.66 10.26 9.89
C LYS A 145 -19.07 8.84 9.89
N LEU A 146 -18.05 8.58 9.05
CA LEU A 146 -17.39 7.26 8.99
C LEU A 146 -16.68 6.93 10.30
N LEU A 147 -16.02 7.90 10.93
CA LEU A 147 -15.41 7.71 12.25
C LEU A 147 -16.44 7.48 13.37
N GLU A 148 -17.56 8.21 13.36
CA GLU A 148 -18.64 8.02 14.32
C GLU A 148 -19.26 6.61 14.24
N GLN A 149 -19.35 6.04 13.04
CA GLN A 149 -19.88 4.69 12.81
C GLN A 149 -18.95 3.60 13.33
N LYS A 150 -17.69 3.91 13.61
CA LYS A 150 -16.61 2.98 14.00
C LYS A 150 -16.39 1.82 13.00
N ALA A 151 -15.28 1.14 13.14
CA ALA A 151 -15.02 -0.08 12.37
C ALA A 151 -15.81 -1.26 12.94
N ASP A 152 -16.11 -2.23 12.08
CA ASP A 152 -16.76 -3.49 12.47
C ASP A 152 -15.68 -4.47 12.99
N LEU A 153 -15.20 -4.18 14.18
CA LEU A 153 -14.12 -4.92 14.83
C LEU A 153 -14.39 -5.10 16.31
N LYS A 154 -14.26 -6.33 16.82
CA LYS A 154 -14.34 -6.66 18.25
C LYS A 154 -13.36 -7.76 18.60
N ILE A 155 -12.32 -7.42 19.32
CA ILE A 155 -11.29 -8.36 19.78
C ILE A 155 -11.69 -8.88 21.17
N LYS A 156 -12.24 -10.11 21.20
CA LYS A 156 -12.70 -10.74 22.45
C LYS A 156 -11.58 -11.38 23.24
N ASP A 157 -10.54 -11.83 22.57
CA ASP A 157 -9.41 -12.54 23.15
C ASP A 157 -8.12 -12.13 22.44
N ALA A 158 -7.42 -11.15 22.99
CA ALA A 158 -6.18 -10.62 22.42
C ALA A 158 -5.01 -11.62 22.45
N SER A 159 -5.15 -12.76 23.15
CA SER A 159 -4.15 -13.82 23.13
C SER A 159 -4.18 -14.67 21.85
N LYS A 160 -5.24 -14.56 21.07
CA LYS A 160 -5.38 -15.26 19.80
C LYS A 160 -4.98 -14.38 18.61
N PRO A 161 -4.53 -14.98 17.50
CA PRO A 161 -4.19 -14.22 16.29
C PRO A 161 -5.35 -13.34 15.83
N THR A 162 -5.09 -12.04 15.73
CA THR A 162 -6.06 -11.02 15.33
C THR A 162 -5.64 -10.31 14.05
N VAL A 163 -4.35 -10.17 13.83
CA VAL A 163 -3.76 -9.48 12.68
C VAL A 163 -2.96 -10.46 11.85
N LEU A 164 -3.15 -10.42 10.53
CA LEU A 164 -2.28 -11.07 9.55
C LEU A 164 -1.55 -10.00 8.74
N ILE A 165 -0.24 -10.06 8.71
CA ILE A 165 0.62 -9.29 7.81
C ILE A 165 1.04 -10.20 6.68
N TYR A 166 0.96 -9.72 5.45
CA TYR A 166 1.43 -10.43 4.26
C TYR A 166 1.95 -9.43 3.22
N HIS A 167 2.53 -9.93 2.12
CA HIS A 167 3.15 -9.11 1.08
C HIS A 167 2.83 -9.69 -0.28
N THR A 168 1.86 -9.12 -1.00
CA THR A 168 1.57 -9.55 -2.37
C THR A 168 2.79 -9.37 -3.27
N HIS A 169 3.54 -8.28 -3.08
CA HIS A 169 4.82 -8.06 -3.74
C HIS A 169 6.01 -8.22 -2.76
N THR A 170 6.19 -9.44 -2.28
CA THR A 170 7.17 -9.81 -1.26
C THR A 170 8.60 -9.39 -1.61
N THR A 171 8.96 -9.43 -2.92
CA THR A 171 10.32 -9.09 -3.37
C THR A 171 10.60 -7.59 -3.44
N GLU A 172 9.63 -6.71 -3.22
CA GLU A 172 9.87 -5.27 -3.15
C GLU A 172 10.92 -4.95 -2.10
N SER A 173 11.82 -4.01 -2.43
CA SER A 173 12.94 -3.66 -1.57
C SER A 173 13.27 -2.18 -1.64
N TYR A 174 14.19 -1.72 -0.80
CA TYR A 174 14.52 -0.33 -0.55
C TYR A 174 15.97 -0.01 -0.85
N SER A 175 16.28 1.28 -0.96
CA SER A 175 17.66 1.74 -0.88
C SER A 175 18.28 1.36 0.47
N LEU A 176 19.60 1.13 0.50
CA LEU A 176 20.32 0.93 1.75
C LEU A 176 20.97 2.22 2.28
N LEU A 177 21.10 3.25 1.43
CA LEU A 177 21.80 4.49 1.76
C LEU A 177 21.00 5.73 1.32
N ASP A 178 20.99 6.76 2.15
CA ASP A 178 20.45 8.09 1.83
C ASP A 178 21.59 9.02 1.35
N VAL A 179 21.88 8.99 0.06
CA VAL A 179 22.99 9.72 -0.54
C VAL A 179 22.55 10.74 -1.61
N GLY A 180 21.24 11.02 -1.72
CA GLY A 180 20.66 11.97 -2.66
C GLY A 180 20.64 11.50 -4.13
N TYR A 181 21.01 10.27 -4.39
CA TYR A 181 20.96 9.61 -5.70
C TYR A 181 20.83 8.10 -5.54
N TYR A 182 20.40 7.43 -6.60
CA TYR A 182 20.43 5.97 -6.66
C TYR A 182 21.43 5.48 -7.69
N THR A 183 21.91 4.25 -7.50
CA THR A 183 22.95 3.62 -8.32
C THR A 183 22.38 2.47 -9.14
N GLY A 184 23.18 1.92 -10.05
CA GLY A 184 22.80 0.75 -10.83
C GLY A 184 22.62 -0.53 -10.02
N SER A 185 23.13 -0.55 -8.79
CA SER A 185 22.96 -1.65 -7.84
C SER A 185 21.73 -1.49 -6.93
N LEU A 186 20.92 -0.42 -7.11
CA LEU A 186 19.64 -0.34 -6.43
C LEU A 186 18.76 -1.51 -6.91
N ASP A 187 18.68 -2.50 -6.06
CA ASP A 187 17.84 -3.66 -6.27
C ASP A 187 16.45 -3.30 -5.75
N THR A 188 15.57 -2.85 -6.66
CA THR A 188 14.18 -2.50 -6.31
C THR A 188 13.32 -3.71 -6.00
N ARG A 189 13.85 -4.92 -6.29
CA ARG A 189 13.26 -6.21 -5.96
C ARG A 189 14.35 -7.19 -5.54
N SER A 190 14.15 -7.85 -4.41
CA SER A 190 15.10 -8.83 -3.87
C SER A 190 14.37 -10.02 -3.25
N LYS A 191 14.81 -11.23 -3.55
CA LYS A 191 14.32 -12.46 -2.87
C LYS A 191 14.96 -12.66 -1.47
N LYS A 192 15.83 -11.75 -1.05
CA LYS A 192 16.50 -11.85 0.27
C LYS A 192 15.61 -11.21 1.33
N ALA A 193 15.14 -12.01 2.26
CA ALA A 193 14.28 -11.58 3.36
C ALA A 193 14.92 -10.51 4.26
N ASP A 194 16.25 -10.40 4.30
CA ASP A 194 16.98 -9.41 5.09
C ASP A 194 16.83 -7.96 4.58
N ARG A 195 16.25 -7.73 3.40
CA ARG A 195 16.19 -6.41 2.75
C ARG A 195 14.94 -6.14 1.90
N ASN A 196 14.03 -7.09 1.79
CA ASN A 196 12.76 -6.95 1.09
C ASN A 196 11.61 -6.66 2.07
N MET A 197 10.35 -6.79 1.60
CA MET A 197 9.18 -6.50 2.43
C MET A 197 9.08 -7.38 3.67
N VAL A 198 9.62 -8.62 3.64
CA VAL A 198 9.66 -9.50 4.81
C VAL A 198 10.36 -8.82 5.98
N ARG A 199 11.51 -8.16 5.74
CA ARG A 199 12.24 -7.47 6.81
C ARG A 199 11.44 -6.34 7.46
N VAL A 200 10.64 -5.65 6.67
CA VAL A 200 9.74 -4.57 7.17
C VAL A 200 8.57 -5.17 7.95
N GLY A 201 7.97 -6.24 7.41
CA GLY A 201 6.91 -6.99 8.06
C GLY A 201 7.34 -7.63 9.39
N ASP A 202 8.60 -8.08 9.48
CA ASP A 202 9.17 -8.61 10.73
C ASP A 202 9.15 -7.57 11.86
N ASP A 203 9.57 -6.32 11.59
CA ASP A 203 9.51 -5.25 12.59
C ASP A 203 8.06 -4.93 12.97
N LEU A 204 7.16 -4.81 11.98
CA LEU A 204 5.75 -4.55 12.23
C LEU A 204 5.12 -5.66 13.10
N CYS A 205 5.32 -6.92 12.73
CA CYS A 205 4.82 -8.08 13.46
C CYS A 205 5.38 -8.17 14.88
N LYS A 206 6.70 -8.04 14.99
CA LYS A 206 7.38 -8.09 16.30
C LYS A 206 6.84 -7.04 17.27
N TYR A 207 6.75 -5.78 16.83
CA TYR A 207 6.30 -4.69 17.70
C TYR A 207 4.81 -4.78 18.05
N LEU A 208 3.94 -5.27 17.16
CA LEU A 208 2.55 -5.56 17.49
C LEU A 208 2.47 -6.66 18.55
N ASN A 209 3.21 -7.76 18.40
CA ASN A 209 3.27 -8.85 19.38
C ASN A 209 3.84 -8.40 20.74
N ASP A 210 4.93 -7.64 20.74
CA ASP A 210 5.53 -7.07 21.96
C ASP A 210 4.54 -6.16 22.70
N LEU A 211 3.67 -5.49 21.96
CA LEU A 211 2.59 -4.65 22.49
C LEU A 211 1.31 -5.45 22.79
N GLY A 212 1.33 -6.78 22.74
CA GLY A 212 0.22 -7.65 23.11
C GLY A 212 -0.92 -7.74 22.07
N ILE A 213 -0.63 -7.43 20.82
CA ILE A 213 -1.54 -7.69 19.69
C ILE A 213 -1.04 -8.90 18.93
N ASN A 214 -1.68 -10.06 19.15
CA ASN A 214 -1.24 -11.32 18.55
C ASN A 214 -1.35 -11.24 17.01
N THR A 215 -0.20 -11.25 16.36
CA THR A 215 -0.02 -10.98 14.94
C THR A 215 0.75 -12.13 14.29
N ILE A 216 0.25 -12.60 13.15
CA ILE A 216 0.92 -13.57 12.27
C ILE A 216 1.55 -12.82 11.10
N HIS A 217 2.72 -13.26 10.67
CA HIS A 217 3.41 -12.73 9.50
C HIS A 217 3.61 -13.84 8.46
N ASP A 218 3.02 -13.66 7.29
CA ASP A 218 3.26 -14.51 6.12
C ASP A 218 4.51 -14.01 5.38
N THR A 219 5.53 -14.84 5.32
CA THR A 219 6.84 -14.53 4.71
C THR A 219 7.04 -15.23 3.36
N GLU A 220 6.00 -15.87 2.82
CA GLU A 220 6.06 -16.54 1.52
C GLU A 220 6.29 -15.54 0.38
N ILE A 221 7.10 -15.90 -0.62
CA ILE A 221 7.31 -15.08 -1.81
C ILE A 221 6.15 -15.30 -2.77
N HIS A 222 5.28 -14.30 -2.91
CA HIS A 222 4.08 -14.38 -3.76
C HIS A 222 4.30 -13.86 -5.17
N ASP A 223 5.34 -13.09 -5.43
CA ASP A 223 5.62 -12.42 -6.69
C ASP A 223 6.83 -12.99 -7.45
N GLU A 224 7.09 -14.30 -7.33
CA GLU A 224 8.01 -14.98 -8.26
C GLU A 224 7.55 -14.84 -9.72
N ASP A 225 6.23 -14.95 -9.94
CA ASP A 225 5.53 -14.47 -11.12
C ASP A 225 4.73 -13.22 -10.73
N TYR A 226 5.16 -12.07 -11.20
CA TYR A 226 4.54 -10.78 -10.89
C TYR A 226 3.05 -10.73 -11.27
N THR A 227 2.71 -11.31 -12.42
CA THR A 227 1.32 -11.29 -12.94
C THR A 227 0.36 -12.11 -12.09
N GLY A 228 0.86 -13.12 -11.37
CA GLY A 228 0.06 -14.00 -10.50
C GLY A 228 0.06 -13.62 -9.03
N ALA A 229 0.79 -12.59 -8.61
CA ALA A 229 1.09 -12.27 -7.23
C ALA A 229 -0.15 -12.17 -6.34
N TYR A 230 -1.18 -11.41 -6.74
CA TYR A 230 -2.45 -11.29 -5.99
C TYR A 230 -3.21 -12.62 -5.86
N LYS A 231 -3.13 -13.50 -6.85
CA LYS A 231 -3.75 -14.82 -6.76
C LYS A 231 -3.00 -15.72 -5.78
N HIS A 232 -1.67 -15.63 -5.76
CA HIS A 232 -0.85 -16.39 -4.83
C HIS A 232 -1.06 -15.92 -3.40
N SER A 233 -0.95 -14.61 -3.12
CA SER A 233 -1.18 -14.05 -1.79
C SER A 233 -2.60 -14.32 -1.30
N ARG A 234 -3.63 -14.20 -2.17
CA ARG A 234 -5.01 -14.55 -1.80
C ARG A 234 -5.14 -15.97 -1.28
N LYS A 235 -4.48 -16.94 -1.95
CA LYS A 235 -4.51 -18.33 -1.53
C LYS A 235 -3.89 -18.51 -0.13
N SER A 236 -2.78 -17.82 0.12
CA SER A 236 -2.12 -17.85 1.42
C SER A 236 -2.98 -17.21 2.50
N VAL A 237 -3.54 -16.03 2.25
CA VAL A 237 -4.43 -15.35 3.20
C VAL A 237 -5.65 -16.21 3.53
N LEU A 238 -6.33 -16.81 2.54
CA LEU A 238 -7.47 -17.69 2.78
C LEU A 238 -7.11 -18.90 3.67
N LYS A 239 -5.92 -19.47 3.49
CA LYS A 239 -5.42 -20.56 4.35
C LYS A 239 -5.24 -20.08 5.80
N TYR A 240 -4.67 -18.89 6.03
CA TYR A 240 -4.52 -18.33 7.37
C TYR A 240 -5.87 -18.02 8.02
N LEU A 241 -6.83 -17.48 7.27
CA LEU A 241 -8.19 -17.22 7.77
C LEU A 241 -8.94 -18.50 8.14
N GLU A 242 -8.71 -19.60 7.42
CA GLU A 242 -9.26 -20.92 7.76
C GLU A 242 -8.59 -21.49 9.03
N GLU A 243 -7.27 -21.39 9.14
CA GLU A 243 -6.51 -21.91 10.28
C GLU A 243 -6.71 -21.06 11.56
N TYR A 244 -6.87 -19.75 11.42
CA TYR A 244 -7.05 -18.80 12.52
C TYR A 244 -8.29 -17.92 12.30
N PRO A 245 -9.49 -18.42 12.57
CA PRO A 245 -10.74 -17.70 12.31
C PRO A 245 -10.96 -16.48 13.23
N THR A 246 -10.00 -16.17 14.11
CA THR A 246 -9.98 -14.96 14.94
C THR A 246 -9.26 -13.80 14.26
N ILE A 247 -8.62 -14.01 13.10
CA ILE A 247 -8.02 -12.94 12.31
C ILE A 247 -9.15 -12.10 11.69
N ASP A 248 -9.19 -10.83 12.08
CA ASP A 248 -10.16 -9.83 11.60
C ASP A 248 -9.48 -8.72 10.81
N ILE A 249 -8.17 -8.56 10.97
CA ILE A 249 -7.37 -7.53 10.32
C ILE A 249 -6.36 -8.18 9.39
N THR A 250 -6.34 -7.80 8.10
CA THR A 250 -5.31 -8.23 7.16
C THR A 250 -4.62 -7.02 6.53
N ILE A 251 -3.30 -6.98 6.59
CA ILE A 251 -2.48 -5.88 6.12
C ILE A 251 -1.55 -6.37 5.01
N ASP A 252 -1.80 -5.93 3.78
CA ASP A 252 -0.90 -6.15 2.66
C ASP A 252 0.17 -5.05 2.65
N VAL A 253 1.37 -5.37 3.13
CA VAL A 253 2.43 -4.37 3.29
C VAL A 253 3.31 -4.31 2.05
N HIS A 254 3.39 -3.11 1.47
CA HIS A 254 4.06 -2.75 0.24
C HIS A 254 4.96 -1.53 0.40
N ARG A 255 5.63 -1.17 -0.68
CA ARG A 255 6.22 0.14 -0.91
C ARG A 255 5.81 0.68 -2.26
N ASP A 256 5.62 1.98 -2.38
CA ASP A 256 5.28 2.70 -3.62
C ASP A 256 6.52 2.84 -4.54
N ASP A 257 6.31 3.19 -5.81
CA ASP A 257 7.36 3.61 -6.76
C ASP A 257 6.92 4.92 -7.43
N ILE A 258 7.63 5.98 -7.14
CA ILE A 258 7.35 7.30 -7.71
C ILE A 258 8.59 7.79 -8.42
N THR A 259 8.58 7.68 -9.75
CA THR A 259 9.70 8.09 -10.59
C THR A 259 9.23 9.13 -11.60
N TYR A 260 9.83 10.31 -11.60
CA TYR A 260 9.57 11.35 -12.60
C TYR A 260 10.16 11.01 -13.98
N GLN A 261 9.65 11.67 -15.03
CA GLN A 261 10.14 11.45 -16.40
C GLN A 261 11.65 11.71 -16.57
N ASN A 262 12.22 12.60 -15.76
CA ASN A 262 13.66 12.90 -15.72
C ASN A 262 14.47 11.89 -14.91
N LYS A 263 13.89 10.75 -14.56
CA LYS A 263 14.49 9.68 -13.73
C LYS A 263 14.81 10.10 -12.29
N THR A 264 14.19 11.17 -11.79
CA THR A 264 14.27 11.48 -10.36
C THR A 264 13.26 10.62 -9.60
N LYS A 265 13.73 9.87 -8.61
CA LYS A 265 12.87 9.09 -7.70
C LYS A 265 12.46 9.95 -6.52
N VAL A 266 11.17 9.87 -6.17
CA VAL A 266 10.61 10.59 -5.02
C VAL A 266 10.70 9.73 -3.78
N LYS A 267 11.19 10.35 -2.70
CA LYS A 267 11.36 9.76 -1.39
C LYS A 267 10.50 10.55 -0.39
N PRO A 268 9.27 10.10 -0.10
CA PRO A 268 8.44 10.77 0.89
C PRO A 268 8.97 10.47 2.30
N THR A 269 9.39 11.52 3.03
CA THR A 269 9.94 11.42 4.38
C THR A 269 9.21 12.30 5.37
N ALA A 270 9.22 11.89 6.63
CA ALA A 270 8.87 12.69 7.80
C ALA A 270 10.02 12.63 8.81
N THR A 271 10.14 13.63 9.68
CA THR A 271 11.06 13.57 10.80
C THR A 271 10.26 13.39 12.08
N ILE A 272 10.42 12.25 12.74
CA ILE A 272 9.74 11.90 13.99
C ILE A 272 10.82 11.65 15.04
N ALA A 273 10.72 12.29 16.19
CA ALA A 273 11.73 12.21 17.25
C ALA A 273 13.18 12.36 16.76
N GLY A 274 13.40 13.31 15.83
CA GLY A 274 14.72 13.62 15.27
C GLY A 274 15.27 12.61 14.24
N LYS A 275 14.53 11.53 13.91
CA LYS A 275 14.93 10.53 12.92
C LYS A 275 14.02 10.58 11.68
N LYS A 276 14.60 10.38 10.49
CA LYS A 276 13.84 10.25 9.25
C LYS A 276 13.05 8.93 9.24
N ALA A 277 11.78 9.04 8.87
CA ALA A 277 10.85 7.95 8.66
C ALA A 277 10.30 8.00 7.23
N ALA A 278 10.04 6.87 6.62
CA ALA A 278 9.34 6.79 5.35
C ALA A 278 7.85 7.13 5.55
N ARG A 279 7.30 8.12 4.83
CA ARG A 279 5.87 8.44 4.96
C ARG A 279 5.03 7.33 4.38
N MET A 280 3.97 6.96 5.09
CA MET A 280 3.12 5.83 4.75
C MET A 280 1.81 6.29 4.10
N MET A 281 1.20 5.40 3.30
CA MET A 281 -0.10 5.62 2.69
C MET A 281 -0.94 4.36 2.81
N ILE A 282 -2.18 4.51 3.29
CA ILE A 282 -3.18 3.46 3.18
C ILE A 282 -3.86 3.59 1.82
N ILE A 283 -3.97 2.46 1.10
CA ILE A 283 -4.84 2.35 -0.06
C ILE A 283 -6.14 1.70 0.41
N ALA A 284 -7.22 2.46 0.33
CA ALA A 284 -8.59 2.04 0.57
C ALA A 284 -9.25 1.70 -0.77
N GLY A 285 -9.86 0.53 -0.85
CA GLY A 285 -10.56 0.09 -2.06
C GLY A 285 -12.02 0.51 -2.09
N ALA A 286 -12.62 0.48 -3.28
CA ALA A 286 -14.05 0.67 -3.48
C ALA A 286 -14.58 -0.28 -4.55
N GLU A 287 -15.82 -0.78 -4.35
CA GLU A 287 -16.57 -1.46 -5.39
C GLU A 287 -17.14 -0.44 -6.37
N TYR A 288 -16.31 -0.03 -7.32
CA TYR A 288 -16.62 0.96 -8.34
C TYR A 288 -15.93 0.60 -9.66
N GLY A 289 -16.53 1.01 -10.79
CA GLY A 289 -15.96 0.81 -12.11
C GLY A 289 -15.84 -0.66 -12.48
N SER A 290 -14.61 -1.17 -12.60
CA SER A 290 -14.32 -2.58 -12.91
C SER A 290 -14.23 -3.49 -11.69
N VAL A 291 -14.29 -2.92 -10.48
CA VAL A 291 -14.23 -3.70 -9.23
C VAL A 291 -15.61 -4.20 -8.86
N GLU A 292 -15.75 -5.53 -8.81
CA GLU A 292 -16.98 -6.23 -8.46
C GLU A 292 -16.77 -7.17 -7.27
N ASN A 293 -17.87 -7.53 -6.59
CA ASN A 293 -17.86 -8.48 -5.47
C ASN A 293 -16.96 -8.02 -4.31
N TYR A 294 -17.14 -6.77 -3.88
CA TYR A 294 -16.44 -6.18 -2.75
C TYR A 294 -17.41 -5.36 -1.86
N PRO A 295 -18.51 -5.98 -1.35
CA PRO A 295 -19.54 -5.26 -0.58
C PRO A 295 -19.03 -4.74 0.77
N THR A 296 -17.89 -5.21 1.23
CA THR A 296 -17.29 -4.86 2.54
C THR A 296 -16.42 -3.60 2.50
N TRP A 297 -16.23 -2.97 1.35
CA TRP A 297 -15.29 -1.87 1.17
C TRP A 297 -15.52 -0.67 2.13
N GLU A 298 -16.79 -0.37 2.48
CA GLU A 298 -17.06 0.75 3.40
C GLU A 298 -16.66 0.41 4.84
N TYR A 299 -16.74 -0.85 5.26
CA TYR A 299 -16.22 -1.29 6.57
C TYR A 299 -14.71 -1.08 6.63
N ASN A 300 -13.98 -1.50 5.58
CA ASN A 300 -12.54 -1.28 5.49
C ASN A 300 -12.22 0.22 5.54
N LEU A 301 -12.91 1.06 4.77
CA LEU A 301 -12.68 2.51 4.76
C LEU A 301 -12.84 3.14 6.16
N ARG A 302 -13.82 2.70 6.97
CA ARG A 302 -13.98 3.18 8.37
C ARG A 302 -12.75 2.85 9.20
N PHE A 303 -12.25 1.63 9.08
CA PHE A 303 -11.04 1.19 9.80
C PHE A 303 -9.80 1.95 9.31
N ASP A 304 -9.64 2.13 8.02
CA ASP A 304 -8.54 2.87 7.40
C ASP A 304 -8.45 4.31 7.92
N LEU A 305 -9.59 4.99 8.03
CA LEU A 305 -9.66 6.34 8.59
C LEU A 305 -9.38 6.38 10.09
N ALA A 306 -9.85 5.39 10.85
CA ALA A 306 -9.54 5.28 12.28
C ALA A 306 -8.03 5.08 12.50
N VAL A 307 -7.39 4.22 11.69
CA VAL A 307 -5.94 4.00 11.72
C VAL A 307 -5.19 5.28 11.38
N GLN A 308 -5.52 5.94 10.26
CA GLN A 308 -4.86 7.20 9.89
C GLN A 308 -5.03 8.27 10.96
N ASN A 309 -6.23 8.45 11.50
CA ASN A 309 -6.49 9.41 12.57
C ASN A 309 -5.60 9.14 13.79
N LYS A 310 -5.49 7.88 14.22
CA LYS A 310 -4.64 7.50 15.36
C LYS A 310 -3.16 7.76 15.08
N VAL A 311 -2.67 7.36 13.90
CA VAL A 311 -1.26 7.58 13.52
C VAL A 311 -0.94 9.07 13.43
N ASN A 312 -1.79 9.88 12.81
CA ASN A 312 -1.57 11.32 12.69
C ASN A 312 -1.68 12.07 14.02
N ASN A 313 -2.49 11.57 14.96
CA ASN A 313 -2.54 12.09 16.33
C ASN A 313 -1.23 11.84 17.09
N MET A 314 -0.63 10.65 16.93
CA MET A 314 0.59 10.27 17.64
C MET A 314 1.85 10.79 16.94
N TYR A 315 1.86 10.75 15.61
CA TYR A 315 3.01 11.06 14.76
C TYR A 315 2.58 11.96 13.59
N PRO A 316 2.37 13.27 13.85
CA PRO A 316 1.98 14.21 12.79
C PRO A 316 2.94 14.12 11.58
N THR A 317 2.40 14.21 10.37
CA THR A 317 3.12 14.11 9.10
C THR A 317 3.62 12.72 8.68
N LEU A 318 3.51 11.69 9.52
CA LEU A 318 3.96 10.34 9.16
C LEU A 318 3.11 9.71 8.05
N MET A 319 1.79 9.97 8.06
CA MET A 319 0.92 9.49 6.99
C MET A 319 0.84 10.45 5.80
N ARG A 320 0.76 9.90 4.60
CA ARG A 320 0.22 10.55 3.41
C ARG A 320 -1.32 10.47 3.48
N PRO A 321 -2.06 11.25 2.68
CA PRO A 321 -3.50 11.05 2.57
C PRO A 321 -3.86 9.61 2.21
N VAL A 322 -4.91 9.05 2.82
CA VAL A 322 -5.48 7.76 2.39
C VAL A 322 -5.87 7.86 0.92
N LEU A 323 -5.45 6.92 0.10
CA LEU A 323 -5.86 6.85 -1.30
C LEU A 323 -7.11 5.97 -1.44
N PHE A 324 -8.27 6.61 -1.64
CA PHE A 324 -9.53 5.90 -1.87
C PHE A 324 -9.78 5.76 -3.37
N ALA A 325 -9.75 4.53 -3.88
CA ALA A 325 -9.71 4.28 -5.32
C ALA A 325 -10.42 2.98 -5.73
N GLU A 326 -10.68 2.85 -7.04
CA GLU A 326 -11.16 1.63 -7.71
C GLU A 326 -10.12 0.51 -7.59
N ARG A 327 -10.08 -0.14 -6.43
CA ARG A 327 -9.12 -1.21 -6.08
C ARG A 327 -9.79 -2.25 -5.20
N LYS A 328 -9.29 -3.48 -5.26
CA LYS A 328 -9.75 -4.59 -4.42
C LYS A 328 -8.61 -5.24 -3.63
N TYR A 329 -7.51 -5.59 -4.29
CA TYR A 329 -6.25 -6.03 -3.66
C TYR A 329 -6.43 -7.02 -2.48
N ASN A 330 -7.29 -8.05 -2.63
CA ASN A 330 -7.65 -9.00 -1.57
C ASN A 330 -8.33 -8.40 -0.31
N MET A 331 -8.61 -7.09 -0.29
CA MET A 331 -9.27 -6.41 0.83
C MET A 331 -10.73 -6.85 1.04
N ASP A 332 -11.29 -7.65 0.12
CA ASP A 332 -12.61 -8.26 0.24
C ASP A 332 -12.65 -9.48 1.18
N LEU A 333 -11.52 -9.86 1.75
CA LEU A 333 -11.41 -11.07 2.56
C LEU A 333 -11.79 -10.85 4.04
N THR A 334 -11.58 -9.65 4.58
CA THR A 334 -12.04 -9.26 5.92
C THR A 334 -12.64 -7.85 5.93
N HIS A 335 -13.32 -7.46 7.04
CA HIS A 335 -13.93 -6.14 7.19
C HIS A 335 -12.93 -5.05 7.61
N ASN A 336 -11.68 -5.41 7.90
CA ASN A 336 -10.66 -4.48 8.39
C ASN A 336 -9.34 -4.69 7.65
N SER A 337 -9.44 -4.82 6.31
CA SER A 337 -8.30 -5.03 5.41
C SER A 337 -7.89 -3.74 4.74
N PHE A 338 -6.58 -3.51 4.62
CA PHE A 338 -6.00 -2.45 3.80
C PHE A 338 -4.66 -2.85 3.21
N LEU A 339 -4.26 -2.12 2.16
CA LEU A 339 -2.89 -2.14 1.66
C LEU A 339 -2.13 -0.96 2.25
N LEU A 340 -0.94 -1.21 2.80
CA LEU A 340 -0.08 -0.21 3.43
C LEU A 340 1.20 -0.02 2.62
N GLU A 341 1.30 1.12 1.96
CA GLU A 341 2.54 1.58 1.33
C GLU A 341 3.44 2.22 2.39
N ILE A 342 4.64 1.69 2.60
CA ILE A 342 5.64 2.27 3.50
C ILE A 342 6.74 2.94 2.66
N GLY A 343 6.56 4.23 2.37
CA GLY A 343 7.49 4.98 1.53
C GLY A 343 7.52 4.51 0.08
N THR A 344 8.69 4.62 -0.54
CA THR A 344 8.97 4.18 -1.92
C THR A 344 10.30 3.41 -1.97
N ASP A 345 10.66 2.88 -3.14
CA ASP A 345 11.95 2.23 -3.37
C ASP A 345 13.16 3.18 -3.17
N ALA A 346 12.93 4.50 -3.18
CA ALA A 346 13.95 5.52 -2.89
C ALA A 346 14.15 5.79 -1.40
N ASN A 347 13.22 5.40 -0.53
CA ASN A 347 13.43 5.40 0.91
C ASN A 347 14.47 4.34 1.29
N THR A 348 15.10 4.51 2.46
CA THR A 348 16.00 3.49 2.97
C THR A 348 15.25 2.41 3.75
N LEU A 349 15.83 1.22 3.82
CA LEU A 349 15.30 0.13 4.64
C LEU A 349 15.18 0.54 6.12
N ASP A 350 16.14 1.33 6.65
CA ASP A 350 16.09 1.87 8.00
C ASP A 350 14.90 2.83 8.18
N GLU A 351 14.63 3.72 7.23
CA GLU A 351 13.46 4.61 7.26
C GLU A 351 12.15 3.82 7.25
N ALA A 352 12.08 2.75 6.43
CA ALA A 352 10.89 1.92 6.31
C ALA A 352 10.62 1.09 7.58
N THR A 353 11.64 0.44 8.12
CA THR A 353 11.50 -0.34 9.37
C THR A 353 11.23 0.58 10.58
N TYR A 354 11.80 1.79 10.60
CA TYR A 354 11.44 2.78 11.62
C TYR A 354 9.95 3.15 11.53
N SER A 355 9.44 3.40 10.34
CA SER A 355 8.01 3.69 10.13
C SER A 355 7.13 2.53 10.53
N ALA A 356 7.53 1.29 10.24
CA ALA A 356 6.80 0.09 10.65
C ALA A 356 6.66 -0.01 12.19
N ARG A 357 7.72 0.33 12.95
CA ARG A 357 7.69 0.36 14.42
C ARG A 357 6.78 1.45 14.98
N LEU A 358 6.81 2.65 14.38
CA LEU A 358 5.90 3.75 14.75
C LEU A 358 4.45 3.37 14.48
N PHE A 359 4.19 2.79 13.31
CA PHE A 359 2.86 2.34 12.91
C PHE A 359 2.33 1.25 13.83
N ALA A 360 3.15 0.25 14.15
CA ALA A 360 2.80 -0.81 15.10
C ALA A 360 2.36 -0.24 16.46
N THR A 361 3.10 0.77 16.95
CA THR A 361 2.77 1.43 18.22
C THR A 361 1.42 2.12 18.16
N ALA A 362 1.14 2.86 17.08
CA ALA A 362 -0.13 3.55 16.91
C ALA A 362 -1.31 2.59 16.72
N LEU A 363 -1.12 1.55 15.89
CA LEU A 363 -2.15 0.53 15.66
C LEU A 363 -2.45 -0.24 16.96
N ALA A 364 -1.44 -0.69 17.68
CA ALA A 364 -1.65 -1.38 18.97
C ALA A 364 -2.40 -0.51 19.98
N GLN A 365 -2.09 0.79 20.03
CA GLN A 365 -2.79 1.73 20.92
C GLN A 365 -4.25 1.91 20.48
N LEU A 366 -4.54 2.04 19.16
CA LEU A 366 -5.89 2.12 18.64
C LEU A 366 -6.71 0.88 19.02
N LEU A 367 -6.14 -0.31 18.80
CA LEU A 367 -6.83 -1.58 19.07
C LEU A 367 -7.16 -1.74 20.55
N LYS A 368 -6.22 -1.38 21.45
CA LYS A 368 -6.42 -1.43 22.89
C LYS A 368 -7.44 -0.42 23.41
N ASP A 369 -7.46 0.78 22.86
CA ASP A 369 -8.36 1.85 23.31
C ASP A 369 -9.80 1.57 22.89
N ASP A 370 -10.02 1.07 21.66
CA ASP A 370 -11.34 1.12 21.01
C ASP A 370 -11.93 -0.26 20.67
N TYR A 371 -11.13 -1.33 20.56
CA TYR A 371 -11.57 -2.59 19.95
C TYR A 371 -11.34 -3.86 20.77
N ILE A 372 -10.47 -3.82 21.78
CA ILE A 372 -10.31 -4.95 22.72
C ILE A 372 -11.39 -4.86 23.81
N GLU A 373 -12.20 -5.91 23.94
CA GLU A 373 -13.19 -6.01 25.01
C GLU A 373 -12.48 -6.10 26.37
N LYS A 374 -12.93 -5.27 27.35
CA LYS A 374 -12.37 -5.19 28.69
C LYS A 374 -13.02 -6.18 29.64
#